data_024ea29338b73a088548801f49a4c5e9
#
_entry.id   024ea29338b73a088548801f49a4c5e9
#
_cell.length_a   1.000
_cell.length_b   1.000
_cell.length_c   1.000
_cell.angle_alpha   90.00
_cell.angle_beta   90.00
_cell.angle_gamma   90.00
#
_symmetry.space_group_name_H-M   'P 1'
#
loop_
_entity.id
_entity.type
_entity.pdbx_description
1 polymer ?
#
loop_
_entity_poly.entity_id
_entity_poly.type
_entity_poly.pdbx_seq_one_letter_code
_entity_poly.pdbx_strand_id
1 'polypeptide(L)'
;IAIKPDHVEAFNNLGSTLKELGQLDTSVKSYEQVLAINPNYAEAHNNLGIALKELDQHDAALKCFEKALVIKPDFVEAHSNFGISLQELGQLDAAVKCFEKALTIKPDHVEAHNNLGNALFDLGQHDAAVKSYEKSIAIKPDYAEGHNNLGITLKELGQLDASIKS
;
A
#
# COMPACT_ATOMS: atom_id res chain seq x y z
N ILE A 1 -9.69 28.15 -22.13
CA ILE A 1 -9.16 27.13 -23.04
C ILE A 1 -9.41 25.82 -22.35
N ALA A 2 -10.30 24.98 -22.94
CA ALA A 2 -10.54 23.65 -22.41
C ALA A 2 -9.26 22.81 -22.66
N ILE A 3 -8.59 22.43 -21.59
CA ILE A 3 -7.42 21.53 -21.65
C ILE A 3 -7.97 20.15 -22.02
N LYS A 4 -7.40 19.56 -23.09
CA LYS A 4 -7.88 18.26 -23.59
C LYS A 4 -7.62 17.17 -22.55
N PRO A 5 -8.55 16.21 -22.36
CA PRO A 5 -8.36 15.05 -21.46
C PRO A 5 -7.05 14.31 -21.72
N ASP A 6 -6.62 14.22 -22.96
CA ASP A 6 -5.37 13.57 -23.39
C ASP A 6 -4.11 14.15 -22.72
N HIS A 7 -4.14 15.43 -22.31
CA HIS A 7 -3.03 16.05 -21.59
C HIS A 7 -2.94 15.58 -20.13
N VAL A 8 -4.07 15.29 -19.48
CA VAL A 8 -4.10 14.82 -18.08
C VAL A 8 -3.48 13.43 -17.99
N GLU A 9 -3.89 12.52 -18.88
CA GLU A 9 -3.33 11.17 -18.93
C GLU A 9 -1.85 11.17 -19.32
N ALA A 10 -1.46 11.99 -20.29
CA ALA A 10 -0.05 12.13 -20.69
C ALA A 10 0.85 12.61 -19.55
N PHE A 11 0.42 13.61 -18.77
CA PHE A 11 1.16 14.07 -17.59
C PHE A 11 1.19 13.03 -16.46
N ASN A 12 0.11 12.28 -16.26
CA ASN A 12 0.09 11.20 -15.30
C ASN A 12 1.09 10.09 -15.69
N ASN A 13 1.12 9.70 -16.96
CA ASN A 13 2.07 8.70 -17.47
C ASN A 13 3.52 9.22 -17.42
N LEU A 14 3.73 10.50 -17.72
CA LEU A 14 5.04 11.14 -17.57
C LEU A 14 5.51 11.08 -16.11
N GLY A 15 4.62 11.39 -15.15
CA GLY A 15 4.92 11.29 -13.72
C GLY A 15 5.35 9.88 -13.33
N SER A 16 4.64 8.86 -13.81
CA SER A 16 4.98 7.46 -13.55
C SER A 16 6.34 7.07 -14.13
N THR A 17 6.61 7.45 -15.36
CA THR A 17 7.92 7.20 -16.02
C THR A 17 9.06 7.90 -15.29
N LEU A 18 8.86 9.15 -14.87
CA LEU A 18 9.87 9.91 -14.12
C LEU A 18 10.15 9.28 -12.75
N LYS A 19 9.11 8.75 -12.07
CA LYS A 19 9.27 8.01 -10.82
C LYS A 19 10.11 6.75 -11.04
N GLU A 20 9.83 5.95 -12.06
CA GLU A 20 10.62 4.77 -12.41
C GLU A 20 12.09 5.09 -12.73
N LEU A 21 12.36 6.28 -13.27
CA LEU A 21 13.71 6.79 -13.52
C LEU A 21 14.38 7.41 -12.27
N GLY A 22 13.72 7.37 -11.11
CA GLY A 22 14.22 7.97 -9.87
C GLY A 22 14.19 9.51 -9.85
N GLN A 23 13.53 10.15 -10.82
CA GLN A 23 13.40 11.61 -10.91
C GLN A 23 12.17 12.07 -10.10
N LEU A 24 12.18 11.81 -8.79
CA LEU A 24 11.03 11.96 -7.91
C LEU A 24 10.47 13.38 -7.86
N ASP A 25 11.31 14.40 -7.71
CA ASP A 25 10.87 15.81 -7.67
C ASP A 25 10.15 16.24 -8.95
N THR A 26 10.60 15.74 -10.11
CA THR A 26 9.98 16.05 -11.39
C THR A 26 8.67 15.26 -11.57
N SER A 27 8.64 14.03 -11.06
CA SER A 27 7.43 13.19 -11.00
C SER A 27 6.33 13.89 -10.18
N VAL A 28 6.65 14.37 -8.99
CA VAL A 28 5.73 15.14 -8.11
C VAL A 28 5.15 16.33 -8.89
N LYS A 29 5.97 17.15 -9.53
CA LYS A 29 5.51 18.29 -10.35
C LYS A 29 4.57 17.86 -11.47
N SER A 30 4.82 16.72 -12.10
CA SER A 30 3.95 16.20 -13.16
C SER A 30 2.57 15.83 -12.62
N TYR A 31 2.50 15.16 -11.46
CA TYR A 31 1.22 14.83 -10.83
C TYR A 31 0.50 16.09 -10.29
N GLU A 32 1.22 17.06 -9.76
CA GLU A 32 0.64 18.35 -9.37
C GLU A 32 0.00 19.09 -10.56
N GLN A 33 0.62 19.03 -11.74
CA GLN A 33 0.03 19.57 -12.97
C GLN A 33 -1.25 18.82 -13.36
N VAL A 34 -1.27 17.49 -13.25
CA VAL A 34 -2.50 16.70 -13.44
C VAL A 34 -3.60 17.18 -12.50
N LEU A 35 -3.29 17.34 -11.22
CA LEU A 35 -4.27 17.71 -10.19
C LEU A 35 -4.69 19.18 -10.27
N ALA A 36 -3.87 20.06 -10.84
CA ALA A 36 -4.25 21.43 -11.15
C ALA A 36 -5.29 21.48 -12.30
N ILE A 37 -5.25 20.52 -13.23
CA ILE A 37 -6.20 20.40 -14.33
C ILE A 37 -7.46 19.63 -13.90
N ASN A 38 -7.28 18.51 -13.21
CA ASN A 38 -8.35 17.65 -12.72
C ASN A 38 -8.13 17.31 -11.23
N PRO A 39 -8.63 18.14 -10.30
CA PRO A 39 -8.47 17.91 -8.85
C PRO A 39 -9.10 16.60 -8.33
N ASN A 40 -10.02 16.01 -9.09
CA ASN A 40 -10.73 14.78 -8.73
C ASN A 40 -10.19 13.54 -9.45
N TYR A 41 -8.90 13.53 -9.78
CA TYR A 41 -8.28 12.38 -10.41
C TYR A 41 -7.62 11.48 -9.32
N ALA A 42 -8.35 10.45 -8.89
CA ALA A 42 -7.95 9.58 -7.76
C ALA A 42 -6.58 8.90 -8.00
N GLU A 43 -6.35 8.42 -9.23
CA GLU A 43 -5.11 7.78 -9.62
C GLU A 43 -3.90 8.73 -9.50
N ALA A 44 -4.07 10.02 -9.87
CA ALA A 44 -2.98 11.00 -9.71
C ALA A 44 -2.70 11.32 -8.25
N HIS A 45 -3.73 11.39 -7.40
CA HIS A 45 -3.51 11.52 -5.94
C HIS A 45 -2.77 10.32 -5.38
N ASN A 46 -3.15 9.10 -5.74
CA ASN A 46 -2.44 7.88 -5.31
C ASN A 46 -0.97 7.89 -5.77
N ASN A 47 -0.73 8.21 -7.04
CA ASN A 47 0.63 8.22 -7.61
C ASN A 47 1.51 9.33 -7.01
N LEU A 48 0.93 10.51 -6.75
CA LEU A 48 1.59 11.58 -6.02
C LEU A 48 1.96 11.14 -4.60
N GLY A 49 1.04 10.44 -3.91
CA GLY A 49 1.30 9.88 -2.59
C GLY A 49 2.49 8.92 -2.58
N ILE A 50 2.58 8.04 -3.58
CA ILE A 50 3.72 7.12 -3.73
C ILE A 50 5.03 7.90 -3.93
N ALA A 51 5.05 8.88 -4.85
CA ALA A 51 6.25 9.68 -5.11
C ALA A 51 6.69 10.50 -3.89
N LEU A 52 5.75 11.06 -3.14
CA LEU A 52 6.03 11.79 -1.90
C LEU A 52 6.56 10.87 -0.80
N LYS A 53 6.04 9.64 -0.69
CA LYS A 53 6.54 8.62 0.24
C LYS A 53 8.00 8.28 -0.08
N GLU A 54 8.33 8.07 -1.35
CA GLU A 54 9.71 7.81 -1.79
C GLU A 54 10.67 8.99 -1.55
N LEU A 55 10.13 10.21 -1.32
CA LEU A 55 10.87 11.41 -0.89
C LEU A 55 10.86 11.61 0.64
N ASP A 56 10.46 10.61 1.42
CA ASP A 56 10.30 10.67 2.88
C ASP A 56 9.30 11.75 3.36
N GLN A 57 8.43 12.24 2.46
CA GLN A 57 7.39 13.24 2.79
C GLN A 57 6.10 12.54 3.25
N HIS A 58 6.18 11.79 4.33
CA HIS A 58 5.14 10.87 4.80
C HIS A 58 3.79 11.55 5.05
N ASP A 59 3.76 12.70 5.75
CA ASP A 59 2.50 13.41 6.05
C ASP A 59 1.78 13.91 4.79
N ALA A 60 2.53 14.32 3.78
CA ALA A 60 1.97 14.75 2.50
C ALA A 60 1.46 13.55 1.70
N ALA A 61 2.18 12.43 1.74
CA ALA A 61 1.76 11.18 1.11
C ALA A 61 0.43 10.67 1.68
N LEU A 62 0.30 10.61 3.02
CA LEU A 62 -0.95 10.18 3.67
C LEU A 62 -2.15 11.04 3.21
N LYS A 63 -2.00 12.37 3.16
CA LYS A 63 -3.05 13.28 2.67
C LYS A 63 -3.44 13.01 1.21
N CYS A 64 -2.49 12.60 0.38
CA CYS A 64 -2.76 12.24 -1.01
C CYS A 64 -3.54 10.93 -1.10
N PHE A 65 -3.18 9.89 -0.33
CA PHE A 65 -3.94 8.65 -0.28
C PHE A 65 -5.36 8.86 0.26
N GLU A 66 -5.52 9.66 1.33
CA GLU A 66 -6.84 10.03 1.84
C GLU A 66 -7.71 10.69 0.77
N LYS A 67 -7.16 11.64 0.01
CA LYS A 67 -7.87 12.29 -1.09
C LYS A 67 -8.24 11.31 -2.20
N ALA A 68 -7.34 10.40 -2.56
CA ALA A 68 -7.63 9.35 -3.54
C ALA A 68 -8.83 8.50 -3.11
N LEU A 69 -8.87 8.11 -1.82
CA LEU A 69 -9.93 7.29 -1.24
C LEU A 69 -11.26 8.03 -1.02
N VAL A 70 -11.22 9.35 -0.79
CA VAL A 70 -12.44 10.18 -0.78
C VAL A 70 -13.07 10.25 -2.16
N ILE A 71 -12.24 10.36 -3.22
CA ILE A 71 -12.70 10.42 -4.61
C ILE A 71 -13.18 9.03 -5.08
N LYS A 72 -12.43 7.99 -4.77
CA LYS A 72 -12.68 6.60 -5.19
C LYS A 72 -12.56 5.65 -4.00
N PRO A 73 -13.65 5.44 -3.23
CA PRO A 73 -13.64 4.65 -2.00
C PRO A 73 -13.32 3.16 -2.19
N ASP A 74 -13.46 2.66 -3.41
CA ASP A 74 -13.17 1.27 -3.81
C ASP A 74 -11.80 1.10 -4.50
N PHE A 75 -10.89 2.05 -4.33
CA PHE A 75 -9.56 2.02 -4.93
C PHE A 75 -8.61 1.12 -4.13
N VAL A 76 -8.53 -0.15 -4.51
CA VAL A 76 -7.75 -1.20 -3.82
C VAL A 76 -6.30 -0.81 -3.63
N GLU A 77 -5.65 -0.31 -4.69
CA GLU A 77 -4.24 0.09 -4.67
C GLU A 77 -4.00 1.25 -3.71
N ALA A 78 -4.92 2.23 -3.64
CA ALA A 78 -4.79 3.35 -2.71
C ALA A 78 -4.96 2.90 -1.25
N HIS A 79 -5.88 1.99 -0.96
CA HIS A 79 -5.98 1.38 0.37
C HIS A 79 -4.70 0.64 0.76
N SER A 80 -4.12 -0.13 -0.16
CA SER A 80 -2.88 -0.86 0.09
C SER A 80 -1.69 0.08 0.32
N ASN A 81 -1.52 1.10 -0.52
CA ASN A 81 -0.43 2.08 -0.40
C ASN A 81 -0.56 2.93 0.88
N PHE A 82 -1.79 3.29 1.25
CA PHE A 82 -2.07 3.99 2.50
C PHE A 82 -1.73 3.11 3.69
N GLY A 83 -2.14 1.83 3.66
CA GLY A 83 -1.80 0.85 4.69
C GLY A 83 -0.28 0.68 4.88
N ILE A 84 0.46 0.54 3.78
CA ILE A 84 1.94 0.46 3.82
C ILE A 84 2.54 1.71 4.47
N SER A 85 2.10 2.91 4.06
CA SER A 85 2.61 4.17 4.62
C SER A 85 2.29 4.32 6.10
N LEU A 86 1.12 3.89 6.55
CA LEU A 86 0.73 3.87 7.96
C LEU A 86 1.58 2.88 8.76
N GLN A 87 1.86 1.69 8.22
CA GLN A 87 2.72 0.69 8.85
C GLN A 87 4.14 1.21 9.03
N GLU A 88 4.73 1.84 8.00
CA GLU A 88 6.06 2.46 8.07
C GLU A 88 6.15 3.55 9.17
N LEU A 89 5.04 4.21 9.48
CA LEU A 89 4.92 5.19 10.56
C LEU A 89 4.53 4.58 11.92
N GLY A 90 4.46 3.26 12.02
CA GLY A 90 4.08 2.55 13.24
C GLY A 90 2.59 2.65 13.61
N GLN A 91 1.75 3.17 12.71
CA GLN A 91 0.29 3.26 12.90
C GLN A 91 -0.38 1.94 12.51
N LEU A 92 -0.02 0.87 13.20
CA LEU A 92 -0.30 -0.51 12.81
C LEU A 92 -1.79 -0.85 12.75
N ASP A 93 -2.59 -0.41 13.75
CA ASP A 93 -4.04 -0.65 13.75
C ASP A 93 -4.76 0.02 12.57
N ALA A 94 -4.29 1.18 12.17
CA ALA A 94 -4.83 1.88 11.01
C ALA A 94 -4.41 1.18 9.69
N ALA A 95 -3.16 0.69 9.62
CA ALA A 95 -2.67 -0.08 8.49
C ALA A 95 -3.50 -1.36 8.26
N VAL A 96 -3.75 -2.13 9.33
CA VAL A 96 -4.62 -3.33 9.30
C VAL A 96 -5.97 -3.00 8.69
N LYS A 97 -6.65 -1.94 9.16
CA LYS A 97 -7.96 -1.53 8.61
C LYS A 97 -7.90 -1.20 7.12
N CYS A 98 -6.81 -0.58 6.66
CA CYS A 98 -6.63 -0.28 5.25
C CYS A 98 -6.49 -1.56 4.42
N PHE A 99 -5.68 -2.53 4.86
CA PHE A 99 -5.53 -3.81 4.17
C PHE A 99 -6.82 -4.64 4.19
N GLU A 100 -7.53 -4.68 5.32
CA GLU A 100 -8.85 -5.33 5.40
C GLU A 100 -9.85 -4.70 4.45
N LYS A 101 -9.81 -3.37 4.27
CA LYS A 101 -10.67 -2.68 3.33
C LYS A 101 -10.30 -3.04 1.87
N ALA A 102 -9.01 -3.08 1.54
CA ALA A 102 -8.54 -3.55 0.23
C ALA A 102 -9.03 -4.97 -0.06
N LEU A 103 -8.95 -5.88 0.92
CA LEU A 103 -9.39 -7.26 0.83
C LEU A 103 -10.91 -7.44 0.82
N THR A 104 -11.66 -6.51 1.40
CA THR A 104 -13.13 -6.48 1.26
C THR A 104 -13.52 -6.17 -0.18
N ILE A 105 -12.78 -5.29 -0.87
CA ILE A 105 -13.03 -4.92 -2.27
C ILE A 105 -12.50 -6.01 -3.21
N LYS A 106 -11.29 -6.50 -2.96
CA LYS A 106 -10.62 -7.53 -3.78
C LYS A 106 -10.10 -8.67 -2.89
N PRO A 107 -10.92 -9.71 -2.62
CA PRO A 107 -10.57 -10.80 -1.69
C PRO A 107 -9.39 -11.67 -2.12
N ASP A 108 -9.03 -11.65 -3.40
CA ASP A 108 -7.94 -12.43 -4.00
C ASP A 108 -6.65 -11.61 -4.22
N HIS A 109 -6.51 -10.46 -3.53
CA HIS A 109 -5.33 -9.61 -3.66
C HIS A 109 -4.18 -10.16 -2.82
N VAL A 110 -3.23 -10.84 -3.47
CA VAL A 110 -2.10 -11.56 -2.86
C VAL A 110 -1.26 -10.65 -1.95
N GLU A 111 -0.84 -9.50 -2.49
CA GLU A 111 0.00 -8.54 -1.79
C GLU A 111 -0.71 -7.92 -0.58
N ALA A 112 -2.02 -7.68 -0.66
CA ALA A 112 -2.78 -7.15 0.47
C ALA A 112 -2.90 -8.17 1.61
N HIS A 113 -3.04 -9.47 1.31
CA HIS A 113 -2.98 -10.52 2.33
C HIS A 113 -1.59 -10.60 2.98
N ASN A 114 -0.51 -10.51 2.21
CA ASN A 114 0.85 -10.50 2.74
C ASN A 114 1.10 -9.28 3.63
N ASN A 115 0.71 -8.09 3.16
CA ASN A 115 0.88 -6.84 3.92
C ASN A 115 0.02 -6.81 5.20
N LEU A 116 -1.19 -7.37 5.15
CA LEU A 116 -2.00 -7.57 6.36
C LEU A 116 -1.27 -8.49 7.35
N GLY A 117 -0.66 -9.57 6.85
CA GLY A 117 0.17 -10.45 7.65
C GLY A 117 1.33 -9.72 8.32
N ASN A 118 2.05 -8.88 7.55
CA ASN A 118 3.15 -8.06 8.08
C ASN A 118 2.67 -7.11 9.19
N ALA A 119 1.58 -6.38 8.98
CA ALA A 119 1.04 -5.45 9.98
C ALA A 119 0.56 -6.18 11.25
N LEU A 120 -0.06 -7.35 11.11
CA LEU A 120 -0.47 -8.20 12.23
C LEU A 120 0.73 -8.79 12.99
N PHE A 121 1.78 -9.15 12.27
CA PHE A 121 3.04 -9.61 12.86
C PHE A 121 3.68 -8.51 13.70
N ASP A 122 3.77 -7.29 13.18
CA ASP A 122 4.29 -6.12 13.88
C ASP A 122 3.45 -5.75 15.13
N LEU A 123 2.16 -6.08 15.13
CA LEU A 123 1.25 -5.97 16.30
C LEU A 123 1.42 -7.13 17.31
N GLY A 124 2.28 -8.11 17.04
CA GLY A 124 2.40 -9.31 17.86
C GLY A 124 1.25 -10.31 17.71
N GLN A 125 0.37 -10.11 16.74
CA GLN A 125 -0.77 -10.98 16.47
C GLN A 125 -0.38 -12.14 15.52
N HIS A 126 0.58 -12.94 15.94
CA HIS A 126 1.26 -13.93 15.09
C HIS A 126 0.32 -14.98 14.50
N ASP A 127 -0.68 -15.49 15.26
CA ASP A 127 -1.66 -16.45 14.74
C ASP A 127 -2.52 -15.87 13.61
N ALA A 128 -2.87 -14.58 13.69
CA ALA A 128 -3.61 -13.89 12.64
C ALA A 128 -2.73 -13.59 11.42
N ALA A 129 -1.45 -13.27 11.65
CA ALA A 129 -0.45 -13.09 10.60
C ALA A 129 -0.27 -14.38 9.78
N VAL A 130 -0.10 -15.54 10.46
CA VAL A 130 -0.03 -16.86 9.79
C VAL A 130 -1.20 -17.06 8.83
N LYS A 131 -2.43 -16.86 9.30
CA LYS A 131 -3.63 -17.02 8.46
C LYS A 131 -3.63 -16.10 7.25
N SER A 132 -3.10 -14.90 7.38
CA SER A 132 -3.02 -13.94 6.28
C SER A 132 -1.98 -14.36 5.24
N TYR A 133 -0.80 -14.82 5.66
CA TYR A 133 0.22 -15.37 4.75
C TYR A 133 -0.25 -16.65 4.07
N GLU A 134 -0.90 -17.56 4.79
CA GLU A 134 -1.49 -18.78 4.20
C GLU A 134 -2.49 -18.46 3.09
N LYS A 135 -3.31 -17.41 3.26
CA LYS A 135 -4.22 -16.94 2.21
C LYS A 135 -3.47 -16.40 0.99
N SER A 136 -2.41 -15.62 1.18
CA SER A 136 -1.60 -15.11 0.07
C SER A 136 -1.00 -16.27 -0.75
N ILE A 137 -0.46 -17.28 -0.07
CA ILE A 137 0.13 -18.49 -0.68
C ILE A 137 -0.94 -19.38 -1.33
N ALA A 138 -2.12 -19.48 -0.72
CA ALA A 138 -3.22 -20.25 -1.32
C ALA A 138 -3.70 -19.65 -2.65
N ILE A 139 -3.68 -18.31 -2.78
CA ILE A 139 -4.01 -17.59 -4.01
C ILE A 139 -2.85 -17.71 -5.02
N LYS A 140 -1.61 -17.54 -4.57
CA LYS A 140 -0.41 -17.61 -5.39
C LYS A 140 0.62 -18.55 -4.75
N PRO A 141 0.64 -19.86 -5.13
CA PRO A 141 1.48 -20.87 -4.48
C PRO A 141 2.99 -20.67 -4.61
N ASP A 142 3.45 -19.89 -5.59
CA ASP A 142 4.86 -19.54 -5.81
C ASP A 142 5.24 -18.16 -5.25
N TYR A 143 4.42 -17.59 -4.35
CA TYR A 143 4.69 -16.29 -3.75
C TYR A 143 5.77 -16.38 -2.67
N ALA A 144 7.02 -16.17 -3.10
CA ALA A 144 8.21 -16.38 -2.27
C ALA A 144 8.21 -15.53 -0.97
N GLU A 145 7.73 -14.28 -1.04
CA GLU A 145 7.66 -13.40 0.13
C GLU A 145 6.69 -13.94 1.18
N GLY A 146 5.51 -14.40 0.77
CA GLY A 146 4.53 -15.03 1.68
C GLY A 146 5.08 -16.27 2.38
N HIS A 147 5.80 -17.14 1.66
CA HIS A 147 6.46 -18.31 2.25
C HIS A 147 7.54 -17.93 3.26
N ASN A 148 8.35 -16.93 2.94
CA ASN A 148 9.39 -16.43 3.84
C ASN A 148 8.80 -15.86 5.13
N ASN A 149 7.79 -14.99 5.01
CA ASN A 149 7.15 -14.33 6.15
C ASN A 149 6.41 -15.34 7.04
N LEU A 150 5.72 -16.32 6.43
CA LEU A 150 5.10 -17.43 7.15
C LEU A 150 6.15 -18.23 7.94
N GLY A 151 7.28 -18.58 7.32
CA GLY A 151 8.34 -19.32 7.98
C GLY A 151 8.93 -18.60 9.18
N ILE A 152 9.17 -17.28 9.07
CA ILE A 152 9.64 -16.43 10.17
C ILE A 152 8.62 -16.43 11.31
N THR A 153 7.34 -16.22 11.00
CA THR A 153 6.27 -16.14 12.00
C THR A 153 6.08 -17.45 12.75
N LEU A 154 6.09 -18.59 12.04
CA LEU A 154 5.99 -19.91 12.68
C LEU A 154 7.17 -20.22 13.59
N LYS A 155 8.37 -19.78 13.23
CA LYS A 155 9.56 -19.91 14.08
C LYS A 155 9.40 -19.12 15.38
N GLU A 156 8.91 -17.90 15.31
CA GLU A 156 8.65 -17.07 16.50
C GLU A 156 7.58 -17.66 17.40
N LEU A 157 6.47 -18.15 16.84
CA LEU A 157 5.43 -18.86 17.59
C LEU A 157 5.98 -20.08 18.31
N GLY A 158 6.79 -20.88 17.65
CA GLY A 158 7.43 -22.05 18.28
C GLY A 158 8.38 -21.68 19.43
N GLN A 159 9.09 -20.56 19.36
CA GLN A 159 9.94 -20.05 20.43
C GLN A 159 9.13 -19.53 21.62
N LEU A 160 8.01 -18.80 21.36
CA LEU A 160 7.09 -18.32 22.40
C LEU A 160 6.46 -19.49 23.16
N ASP A 161 5.95 -20.49 22.47
CA ASP A 161 5.35 -21.69 23.10
C ASP A 161 6.36 -22.46 23.95
N ALA A 162 7.62 -22.53 23.54
CA ALA A 162 8.68 -23.18 24.31
C ALA A 162 9.00 -22.39 25.59
N SER A 163 9.02 -21.05 25.53
CA SER A 163 9.29 -20.19 26.68
C SER A 163 8.18 -20.19 27.73
N ILE A 164 6.93 -20.41 27.32
CA ILE A 164 5.79 -20.50 28.26
C ILE A 164 5.77 -21.85 29.00
N LYS A 165 6.33 -22.90 28.40
CA LYS A 165 6.38 -24.27 28.97
C LYS A 165 7.57 -24.53 29.88
N SER A 166 8.53 -23.61 29.94
CA SER A 166 9.72 -23.66 30.82
C SER A 166 9.55 -22.82 32.08
#